data_7b4c14f6011b21f863f79abbf93c0fac
#
_entry.id   7b4c14f6011b21f863f79abbf93c0fac
#
_cell.length_a   1.000
_cell.length_b   1.000
_cell.length_c   1.000
_cell.angle_alpha   90.00
_cell.angle_beta   90.00
_cell.angle_gamma   90.00
#
_symmetry.space_group_name_H-M   'P 1'
#
loop_
_entity.id
_entity.type
_entity.pdbx_description
1 polymer ?
#
loop_
_entity_poly.entity_id
_entity_poly.type
_entity_poly.pdbx_seq_one_letter_code
_entity_poly.pdbx_strand_id
1 'polypeptide(L)'
;EMQRSLVGSEMCIRDRILYVSAAAGTHIHELKELLAKQLGQTPKTRKIVGDLIHPGDFVVLVIPIDKAAPKGRLILPQQQTIRDILDHGATAIAVRDLELSETLRTLGRTPDLVITDSQVFDAVAKIVPREVPLTSFSILFARYKGNLELAAHGAQTLKTLKDGDHVLICEGCTHHRQCEDIGTVKLPRMLKQFTQKDLQFTFTSGTDFPSDLSPYQVIIHCGGCTPTEKEMQYRLDCAREQGIPITNYGIAIAYMRGILERSMELF
;
A
#
# COMPACT_ATOMS: atom_id res chain seq x y z
N GLU A 1 -35.20 -23.47 -8.81
CA GLU A 1 -33.86 -23.52 -9.48
C GLU A 1 -32.77 -22.67 -8.79
N MET A 2 -33.14 -21.70 -7.94
CA MET A 2 -32.16 -20.85 -7.18
C MET A 2 -31.59 -21.52 -5.91
N GLN A 3 -32.12 -22.60 -5.45
CA GLN A 3 -31.68 -23.27 -4.20
C GLN A 3 -30.41 -24.16 -4.36
N ARG A 4 -30.00 -24.50 -5.57
CA ARG A 4 -28.83 -25.40 -5.78
C ARG A 4 -27.48 -24.68 -5.87
N SER A 5 -27.46 -23.37 -6.01
CA SER A 5 -26.21 -22.57 -6.13
C SER A 5 -25.57 -22.17 -4.79
N LEU A 6 -26.28 -22.35 -3.66
CA LEU A 6 -25.81 -21.90 -2.33
C LEU A 6 -25.18 -23.01 -1.47
N VAL A 7 -25.23 -24.26 -1.90
CA VAL A 7 -24.76 -25.41 -1.11
C VAL A 7 -23.23 -25.49 -0.99
N GLY A 8 -22.49 -24.76 -1.81
CA GLY A 8 -21.02 -24.69 -1.73
C GLY A 8 -20.46 -23.58 -0.82
N SER A 9 -21.29 -22.60 -0.42
CA SER A 9 -20.86 -21.45 0.40
C SER A 9 -21.18 -21.58 1.88
N GLU A 10 -21.90 -22.62 2.30
CA GLU A 10 -22.33 -22.78 3.71
C GLU A 10 -21.18 -23.08 4.69
N MET A 11 -20.03 -23.51 4.21
CA MET A 11 -18.91 -23.87 5.09
C MET A 11 -18.10 -22.64 5.56
N CYS A 12 -18.28 -21.47 4.97
CA CYS A 12 -17.55 -20.23 5.32
C CYS A 12 -18.41 -19.17 6.01
N ILE A 13 -19.75 -19.36 6.09
CA ILE A 13 -20.65 -18.34 6.64
C ILE A 13 -21.21 -18.84 7.97
N ARG A 14 -20.53 -18.50 9.07
CA ARG A 14 -21.07 -18.66 10.44
C ARG A 14 -22.18 -17.67 10.77
N ASP A 15 -22.70 -16.91 9.79
CA ASP A 15 -23.50 -15.73 10.02
C ASP A 15 -24.94 -15.87 9.54
N ARG A 16 -25.80 -15.01 10.07
CA ARG A 16 -27.24 -15.04 9.89
C ARG A 16 -27.62 -14.85 8.42
N ILE A 17 -28.37 -15.78 7.88
CA ILE A 17 -29.01 -15.62 6.56
C ILE A 17 -30.36 -14.93 6.76
N LEU A 18 -30.58 -13.82 6.04
CA LEU A 18 -31.85 -13.10 6.01
C LEU A 18 -32.41 -13.13 4.59
N TYR A 19 -33.60 -13.71 4.45
CA TYR A 19 -34.33 -13.71 3.16
C TYR A 19 -35.12 -12.42 3.02
N VAL A 20 -34.88 -11.66 1.96
CA VAL A 20 -35.54 -10.38 1.69
C VAL A 20 -36.20 -10.36 0.33
N SER A 21 -37.27 -9.61 0.18
CA SER A 21 -37.89 -9.29 -1.09
C SER A 21 -37.99 -7.79 -1.25
N ALA A 22 -37.25 -7.21 -2.17
CA ALA A 22 -37.33 -5.78 -2.47
C ALA A 22 -38.71 -5.41 -3.09
N ALA A 23 -39.25 -6.31 -3.92
CA ALA A 23 -40.56 -6.08 -4.57
C ALA A 23 -41.75 -6.13 -3.59
N ALA A 24 -41.69 -7.04 -2.61
CA ALA A 24 -42.74 -7.19 -1.59
C ALA A 24 -42.47 -6.39 -0.32
N GLY A 25 -41.31 -5.75 -0.19
CA GLY A 25 -40.88 -5.06 1.03
C GLY A 25 -40.60 -5.98 2.22
N THR A 26 -40.58 -7.32 2.01
CA THR A 26 -40.47 -8.30 3.09
C THR A 26 -39.09 -8.25 3.70
N HIS A 27 -38.98 -8.12 5.02
CA HIS A 27 -37.78 -8.07 5.83
C HIS A 27 -36.76 -6.97 5.45
N ILE A 28 -37.16 -5.95 4.69
CA ILE A 28 -36.28 -4.83 4.31
C ILE A 28 -35.92 -3.97 5.54
N HIS A 29 -36.85 -3.77 6.46
CA HIS A 29 -36.57 -3.04 7.71
C HIS A 29 -35.55 -3.81 8.58
N GLU A 30 -35.75 -5.12 8.72
CA GLU A 30 -34.84 -5.99 9.49
C GLU A 30 -33.44 -6.01 8.87
N LEU A 31 -33.30 -6.05 7.53
CA LEU A 31 -32.05 -5.90 6.84
C LEU A 31 -31.35 -4.57 7.19
N LYS A 32 -32.09 -3.46 7.16
CA LYS A 32 -31.55 -2.13 7.51
C LYS A 32 -31.05 -2.09 8.95
N GLU A 33 -31.79 -2.66 9.90
CA GLU A 33 -31.39 -2.75 11.31
C GLU A 33 -30.13 -3.60 11.51
N LEU A 34 -30.04 -4.74 10.83
CA LEU A 34 -28.84 -5.59 10.87
C LEU A 34 -27.61 -4.89 10.30
N LEU A 35 -27.79 -4.20 9.16
CA LEU A 35 -26.72 -3.38 8.56
C LEU A 35 -26.31 -2.24 9.49
N ALA A 36 -27.27 -1.52 10.09
CA ALA A 36 -26.98 -0.43 11.01
C ALA A 36 -26.20 -0.92 12.26
N LYS A 37 -26.56 -2.08 12.81
CA LYS A 37 -25.83 -2.70 13.93
C LYS A 37 -24.40 -3.09 13.57
N GLN A 38 -24.17 -3.59 12.36
CA GLN A 38 -22.83 -3.92 11.89
C GLN A 38 -22.01 -2.67 11.54
N LEU A 39 -22.63 -1.64 10.98
CA LEU A 39 -22.00 -0.35 10.68
C LEU A 39 -21.75 0.48 11.93
N GLY A 40 -22.47 0.24 13.02
CA GLY A 40 -22.33 0.95 14.31
C GLY A 40 -21.07 0.57 15.12
N GLN A 41 -20.31 -0.42 14.71
CA GLN A 41 -18.93 -0.56 15.15
C GLN A 41 -18.11 0.45 14.36
N THR A 42 -17.88 1.63 14.95
CA THR A 42 -16.96 2.63 14.41
C THR A 42 -15.66 1.91 14.07
N PRO A 43 -15.26 1.82 12.79
CA PRO A 43 -13.95 1.26 12.48
C PRO A 43 -12.96 2.10 13.28
N LYS A 44 -12.03 1.46 14.00
CA LYS A 44 -10.89 2.19 14.57
C LYS A 44 -10.31 2.98 13.41
N THR A 45 -10.45 4.29 13.43
CA THR A 45 -9.95 5.17 12.37
C THR A 45 -8.43 5.04 12.40
N ARG A 46 -7.90 4.13 11.57
CA ARG A 46 -6.46 4.02 11.39
C ARG A 46 -5.98 5.35 10.84
N LYS A 47 -4.90 5.86 11.37
CA LYS A 47 -4.25 7.08 10.89
C LYS A 47 -3.13 6.70 9.93
N ILE A 48 -2.87 7.55 8.96
CA ILE A 48 -1.76 7.34 8.01
C ILE A 48 -0.45 7.64 8.74
N VAL A 49 -0.36 8.84 9.32
CA VAL A 49 0.82 9.37 10.02
C VAL A 49 0.46 10.11 11.31
N GLY A 50 -0.79 10.48 11.49
CA GLY A 50 -1.24 11.37 12.56
C GLY A 50 -1.07 10.83 13.99
N ASP A 51 -0.81 9.54 14.17
CA ASP A 51 -0.43 8.92 15.44
C ASP A 51 1.09 8.85 15.68
N LEU A 52 1.87 9.26 14.68
CA LEU A 52 3.34 9.28 14.70
C LEU A 52 3.92 10.69 14.84
N ILE A 53 3.04 11.70 14.82
CA ILE A 53 3.40 13.13 14.89
C ILE A 53 2.63 13.83 16.00
N HIS A 54 3.13 15.00 16.41
CA HIS A 54 2.52 15.84 17.44
C HIS A 54 2.10 17.20 16.86
N PRO A 55 1.14 17.90 17.49
CA PRO A 55 0.81 19.27 17.11
C PRO A 55 2.06 20.17 17.15
N GLY A 56 2.27 20.92 16.07
CA GLY A 56 3.43 21.80 15.91
C GLY A 56 4.66 21.17 15.27
N ASP A 57 4.63 19.85 14.99
CA ASP A 57 5.70 19.18 14.23
C ASP A 57 5.80 19.70 12.79
N PHE A 58 7.00 19.62 12.23
CA PHE A 58 7.30 19.97 10.85
C PHE A 58 7.60 18.72 10.05
N VAL A 59 6.69 18.37 9.17
CA VAL A 59 6.79 17.19 8.30
C VAL A 59 7.13 17.64 6.88
N VAL A 60 8.27 17.18 6.37
CA VAL A 60 8.69 17.44 4.99
C VAL A 60 8.28 16.28 4.09
N LEU A 61 7.50 16.59 3.04
CA LEU A 61 7.05 15.61 2.05
C LEU A 61 7.84 15.81 0.77
N VAL A 62 8.63 14.82 0.38
CA VAL A 62 9.45 14.86 -0.85
C VAL A 62 8.69 14.19 -1.97
N ILE A 63 8.25 15.00 -2.94
CA ILE A 63 7.34 14.60 -4.00
C ILE A 63 8.03 14.85 -5.35
N PRO A 64 8.56 13.82 -6.02
CA PRO A 64 9.17 13.98 -7.33
C PRO A 64 8.11 14.36 -8.38
N ILE A 65 8.52 15.09 -9.39
CA ILE A 65 7.67 15.38 -10.55
C ILE A 65 7.69 14.15 -11.46
N ASP A 66 6.72 13.29 -11.30
CA ASP A 66 6.54 12.12 -12.15
C ASP A 66 5.69 12.47 -13.38
N LYS A 67 6.19 12.10 -14.57
CA LYS A 67 5.46 12.27 -15.84
C LYS A 67 4.18 11.42 -15.91
N ALA A 68 4.13 10.33 -15.13
CA ALA A 68 2.96 9.46 -15.02
C ALA A 68 1.87 10.02 -14.08
N ALA A 69 2.23 10.98 -13.22
CA ALA A 69 1.25 11.62 -12.33
C ALA A 69 0.29 12.53 -13.13
N PRO A 70 -0.98 12.63 -12.71
CA PRO A 70 -1.92 13.54 -13.33
C PRO A 70 -1.43 14.99 -13.26
N LYS A 71 -1.40 15.69 -14.41
CA LYS A 71 -0.99 17.10 -14.45
C LYS A 71 -1.85 17.96 -13.51
N GLY A 72 -1.20 18.82 -12.75
CA GLY A 72 -1.86 19.82 -11.90
C GLY A 72 -2.43 19.29 -10.58
N ARG A 73 -2.15 18.05 -10.18
CA ARG A 73 -2.58 17.53 -8.88
C ARG A 73 -1.63 16.47 -8.34
N LEU A 74 -1.64 16.34 -7.02
CA LEU A 74 -0.94 15.28 -6.30
C LEU A 74 -1.72 13.95 -6.44
N ILE A 75 -1.02 12.83 -6.30
CA ILE A 75 -1.66 11.52 -6.23
C ILE A 75 -2.34 11.31 -4.86
N LEU A 76 -3.30 10.41 -4.82
CA LEU A 76 -4.14 10.20 -3.63
C LEU A 76 -3.36 9.95 -2.33
N PRO A 77 -2.30 9.12 -2.29
CA PRO A 77 -1.50 8.94 -1.07
C PRO A 77 -0.90 10.24 -0.54
N GLN A 78 -0.38 11.08 -1.43
CA GLN A 78 0.20 12.37 -1.06
C GLN A 78 -0.84 13.31 -0.47
N GLN A 79 -2.00 13.44 -1.13
CA GLN A 79 -3.12 14.27 -0.66
C GLN A 79 -3.64 13.82 0.71
N GLN A 80 -3.86 12.52 0.90
CA GLN A 80 -4.36 11.97 2.15
C GLN A 80 -3.36 12.11 3.30
N THR A 81 -2.06 11.93 3.03
CA THR A 81 -1.01 12.14 4.04
C THR A 81 -0.92 13.60 4.46
N ILE A 82 -0.95 14.55 3.52
CA ILE A 82 -0.99 15.98 3.83
C ILE A 82 -2.20 16.31 4.69
N ARG A 83 -3.37 15.81 4.32
CA ARG A 83 -4.59 16.04 5.08
C ARG A 83 -4.50 15.48 6.50
N ASP A 84 -3.98 14.26 6.67
CA ASP A 84 -3.80 13.65 7.99
C ASP A 84 -2.83 14.42 8.88
N ILE A 85 -1.74 14.97 8.31
CA ILE A 85 -0.80 15.86 9.02
C ILE A 85 -1.51 17.11 9.54
N LEU A 86 -2.29 17.78 8.68
CA LEU A 86 -3.02 19.00 9.03
C LEU A 86 -4.11 18.75 10.07
N ASP A 87 -4.84 17.64 9.97
CA ASP A 87 -5.87 17.25 10.93
C ASP A 87 -5.31 16.99 12.34
N HIS A 88 -3.99 16.69 12.43
CA HIS A 88 -3.29 16.49 13.71
C HIS A 88 -2.50 17.72 14.19
N GLY A 89 -2.71 18.90 13.57
CA GLY A 89 -2.12 20.17 13.99
C GLY A 89 -0.63 20.31 13.70
N ALA A 90 -0.08 19.47 12.81
CA ALA A 90 1.30 19.57 12.34
C ALA A 90 1.39 20.36 11.04
N THR A 91 2.60 20.81 10.67
CA THR A 91 2.88 21.55 9.44
C THR A 91 3.37 20.61 8.35
N ALA A 92 2.77 20.67 7.16
CA ALA A 92 3.19 19.92 5.98
C ALA A 92 3.96 20.84 5.01
N ILE A 93 5.19 20.48 4.68
CA ILE A 93 6.03 21.19 3.72
C ILE A 93 6.31 20.27 2.53
N ALA A 94 5.70 20.54 1.39
CA ALA A 94 5.89 19.75 0.17
C ALA A 94 7.03 20.35 -0.67
N VAL A 95 8.00 19.52 -1.03
CA VAL A 95 9.16 19.90 -1.84
C VAL A 95 9.44 18.86 -2.91
N ARG A 96 10.09 19.26 -3.98
CA ARG A 96 10.63 18.31 -4.95
C ARG A 96 11.94 17.71 -4.43
N ASP A 97 12.28 16.54 -4.93
CA ASP A 97 13.51 15.85 -4.58
C ASP A 97 14.78 16.71 -4.82
N LEU A 98 14.80 17.45 -5.93
CA LEU A 98 15.91 18.35 -6.29
C LEU A 98 16.09 19.55 -5.36
N GLU A 99 15.04 19.97 -4.67
CA GLU A 99 15.02 21.14 -3.78
C GLU A 99 15.18 20.78 -2.31
N LEU A 100 15.18 19.49 -1.97
CA LEU A 100 15.21 19.03 -0.59
C LEU A 100 16.41 19.59 0.20
N SER A 101 17.60 19.49 -0.37
CA SER A 101 18.85 19.95 0.32
C SER A 101 18.79 21.42 0.68
N GLU A 102 18.35 22.26 -0.26
CA GLU A 102 18.21 23.71 -0.04
C GLU A 102 17.09 24.02 0.97
N THR A 103 15.98 23.30 0.86
CA THR A 103 14.85 23.45 1.79
C THR A 103 15.28 23.13 3.24
N LEU A 104 15.97 22.02 3.47
CA LEU A 104 16.45 21.64 4.80
C LEU A 104 17.42 22.69 5.35
N ARG A 105 18.28 23.26 4.50
CA ARG A 105 19.23 24.30 4.90
C ARG A 105 18.54 25.61 5.30
N THR A 106 17.48 25.99 4.60
CA THR A 106 16.77 27.28 4.78
C THR A 106 15.63 27.20 5.80
N LEU A 107 15.18 26.01 6.18
CA LEU A 107 14.05 25.81 7.09
C LEU A 107 14.29 26.39 8.50
N GLY A 108 15.56 26.56 8.91
CA GLY A 108 15.93 27.11 10.22
C GLY A 108 15.72 26.18 11.41
N ARG A 109 15.19 24.98 11.17
CA ARG A 109 15.05 23.90 12.16
C ARG A 109 15.12 22.53 11.48
N THR A 110 15.46 21.52 12.25
CA THR A 110 15.40 20.11 11.79
C THR A 110 13.93 19.69 11.66
N PRO A 111 13.52 19.04 10.57
CA PRO A 111 12.18 18.48 10.49
C PRO A 111 12.02 17.31 11.46
N ASP A 112 10.81 17.13 11.97
CA ASP A 112 10.47 16.06 12.90
C ASP A 112 10.22 14.73 12.17
N LEU A 113 9.87 14.81 10.89
CA LEU A 113 9.69 13.65 10.02
C LEU A 113 9.88 14.04 8.54
N VAL A 114 10.50 13.15 7.77
CA VAL A 114 10.55 13.24 6.29
C VAL A 114 9.81 12.06 5.68
N ILE A 115 8.90 12.33 4.76
CA ILE A 115 8.12 11.33 4.02
C ILE A 115 8.45 11.48 2.53
N THR A 116 8.86 10.41 1.86
CA THR A 116 9.29 10.47 0.47
C THR A 116 8.53 9.50 -0.42
N ASP A 117 8.60 9.72 -1.72
CA ASP A 117 8.22 8.71 -2.70
C ASP A 117 9.30 7.63 -2.80
N SER A 118 8.89 6.38 -2.94
CA SER A 118 9.81 5.24 -3.01
C SER A 118 10.77 5.29 -4.20
N GLN A 119 10.42 6.02 -5.26
CA GLN A 119 11.26 6.15 -6.46
C GLN A 119 12.54 6.97 -6.19
N VAL A 120 12.47 7.95 -5.28
CA VAL A 120 13.60 8.85 -4.95
C VAL A 120 14.19 8.59 -3.56
N PHE A 121 13.78 7.50 -2.91
CA PHE A 121 14.17 7.20 -1.53
C PHE A 121 15.69 7.18 -1.34
N ASP A 122 16.46 6.57 -2.26
CA ASP A 122 17.93 6.52 -2.20
C ASP A 122 18.58 7.92 -2.17
N ALA A 123 18.09 8.83 -3.01
CA ALA A 123 18.60 10.18 -3.08
C ALA A 123 18.25 10.95 -1.79
N VAL A 124 17.01 10.83 -1.34
CA VAL A 124 16.51 11.46 -0.12
C VAL A 124 17.25 10.95 1.12
N ALA A 125 17.46 9.65 1.24
CA ALA A 125 18.16 9.03 2.36
C ALA A 125 19.62 9.50 2.52
N LYS A 126 20.25 9.96 1.44
CA LYS A 126 21.61 10.53 1.47
C LYS A 126 21.64 12.00 1.90
N ILE A 127 20.53 12.72 1.72
CA ILE A 127 20.40 14.15 2.04
C ILE A 127 19.89 14.34 3.47
N VAL A 128 18.93 13.52 3.90
CA VAL A 128 18.29 13.62 5.20
C VAL A 128 19.24 13.08 6.29
N PRO A 129 19.55 13.86 7.33
CA PRO A 129 20.38 13.42 8.45
C PRO A 129 19.87 12.12 9.08
N ARG A 130 20.78 11.31 9.62
CA ARG A 130 20.42 9.97 10.15
C ARG A 130 19.48 10.05 11.36
N GLU A 131 19.58 11.09 12.14
CA GLU A 131 18.77 11.38 13.32
C GLU A 131 17.34 11.81 12.98
N VAL A 132 17.07 12.21 11.73
CA VAL A 132 15.73 12.59 11.28
C VAL A 132 14.98 11.32 10.83
N PRO A 133 13.82 11.03 11.43
CA PRO A 133 12.96 9.94 11.00
C PRO A 133 12.61 10.08 9.50
N LEU A 134 12.74 8.97 8.77
CA LEU A 134 12.52 8.94 7.34
C LEU A 134 11.69 7.72 6.95
N THR A 135 10.57 7.95 6.28
CA THR A 135 9.71 6.88 5.75
C THR A 135 9.20 7.21 4.35
N SER A 136 8.34 6.38 3.79
CA SER A 136 7.73 6.63 2.48
C SER A 136 6.20 6.51 2.50
N PHE A 137 5.54 7.17 1.52
CA PHE A 137 4.10 7.05 1.34
C PHE A 137 3.65 5.58 1.22
N SER A 138 4.41 4.75 0.52
CA SER A 138 4.08 3.33 0.33
C SER A 138 4.15 2.52 1.63
N ILE A 139 5.09 2.83 2.53
CA ILE A 139 5.21 2.20 3.84
C ILE A 139 4.07 2.64 4.75
N LEU A 140 3.77 3.94 4.80
CA LEU A 140 2.62 4.47 5.55
C LEU A 140 1.31 3.84 5.09
N PHE A 141 1.11 3.66 3.77
CA PHE A 141 -0.09 3.04 3.23
C PHE A 141 -0.15 1.53 3.45
N ALA A 142 0.99 0.83 3.48
CA ALA A 142 1.03 -0.57 3.90
C ALA A 142 0.56 -0.76 5.36
N ARG A 143 0.91 0.19 6.24
CA ARG A 143 0.42 0.25 7.61
C ARG A 143 -1.06 0.63 7.68
N TYR A 144 -1.47 1.62 6.92
CA TYR A 144 -2.81 2.20 6.97
C TYR A 144 -3.89 1.24 6.44
N LYS A 145 -3.69 0.64 5.27
CA LYS A 145 -4.67 -0.23 4.60
C LYS A 145 -4.35 -1.72 4.67
N GLY A 146 -3.13 -2.07 5.05
CA GLY A 146 -2.62 -3.44 4.98
C GLY A 146 -2.05 -3.94 6.30
N ASN A 147 -0.96 -4.68 6.15
CA ASN A 147 -0.16 -5.20 7.24
C ASN A 147 1.32 -4.95 6.92
N LEU A 148 1.92 -3.97 7.60
CA LEU A 148 3.29 -3.53 7.35
C LEU A 148 4.32 -4.64 7.66
N GLU A 149 4.14 -5.36 8.77
CA GLU A 149 5.04 -6.44 9.18
C GLU A 149 5.01 -7.59 8.17
N LEU A 150 3.83 -8.00 7.73
CA LEU A 150 3.67 -9.04 6.70
C LEU A 150 4.34 -8.63 5.39
N ALA A 151 4.17 -7.36 4.97
CA ALA A 151 4.77 -6.85 3.75
C ALA A 151 6.30 -6.74 3.84
N ALA A 152 6.83 -6.32 5.00
CA ALA A 152 8.27 -6.27 5.25
C ALA A 152 8.89 -7.68 5.26
N HIS A 153 8.22 -8.64 5.91
CA HIS A 153 8.63 -10.05 5.89
C HIS A 153 8.59 -10.62 4.46
N GLY A 154 7.52 -10.34 3.72
CA GLY A 154 7.40 -10.75 2.31
C GLY A 154 8.53 -10.22 1.43
N ALA A 155 9.03 -9.01 1.68
CA ALA A 155 10.16 -8.46 0.93
C ALA A 155 11.48 -9.23 1.17
N GLN A 156 11.66 -9.85 2.33
CA GLN A 156 12.86 -10.63 2.62
C GLN A 156 13.00 -11.84 1.71
N THR A 157 11.88 -12.40 1.21
CA THR A 157 11.90 -13.54 0.30
C THR A 157 12.52 -13.22 -1.06
N LEU A 158 12.61 -11.95 -1.44
CA LEU A 158 13.26 -11.54 -2.68
C LEU A 158 14.72 -11.99 -2.79
N LYS A 159 15.43 -12.16 -1.66
CA LYS A 159 16.80 -12.72 -1.65
C LYS A 159 16.87 -14.21 -1.97
N THR A 160 15.79 -14.94 -1.77
CA THR A 160 15.76 -16.41 -1.89
C THR A 160 15.25 -16.89 -3.23
N LEU A 161 14.83 -15.97 -4.12
CA LEU A 161 14.34 -16.28 -5.46
C LEU A 161 15.42 -16.95 -6.32
N LYS A 162 14.98 -17.90 -7.14
CA LYS A 162 15.82 -18.75 -8.02
C LYS A 162 15.43 -18.52 -9.49
N ASP A 163 16.30 -19.02 -10.38
CA ASP A 163 15.98 -19.01 -11.80
C ASP A 163 14.71 -19.82 -12.09
N GLY A 164 13.82 -19.25 -12.87
CA GLY A 164 12.52 -19.82 -13.21
C GLY A 164 11.40 -19.49 -12.21
N ASP A 165 11.70 -18.89 -11.05
CA ASP A 165 10.67 -18.51 -10.06
C ASP A 165 9.68 -17.50 -10.64
N HIS A 166 8.42 -17.66 -10.27
CA HIS A 166 7.32 -16.88 -10.79
C HIS A 166 6.87 -15.83 -9.76
N VAL A 167 6.90 -14.57 -10.18
CA VAL A 167 6.52 -13.40 -9.37
C VAL A 167 5.19 -12.84 -9.88
N LEU A 168 4.21 -12.71 -8.98
CA LEU A 168 2.95 -12.04 -9.30
C LEU A 168 3.05 -10.56 -8.94
N ILE A 169 2.83 -9.69 -9.93
CA ILE A 169 2.78 -8.23 -9.75
C ILE A 169 1.34 -7.77 -9.90
N CYS A 170 0.75 -7.25 -8.80
CA CYS A 170 -0.65 -6.87 -8.73
C CYS A 170 -0.82 -5.34 -8.65
N GLU A 171 -1.60 -4.79 -9.54
CA GLU A 171 -2.04 -3.39 -9.48
C GLU A 171 -3.50 -3.33 -9.02
N GLY A 172 -3.80 -2.48 -8.03
CA GLY A 172 -5.16 -2.30 -7.51
C GLY A 172 -6.06 -1.40 -8.36
N CYS A 173 -5.58 -0.87 -9.45
CA CYS A 173 -6.32 0.03 -10.34
C CYS A 173 -6.02 -0.29 -11.82
N THR A 174 -6.85 0.26 -12.70
CA THR A 174 -6.74 0.11 -14.16
C THR A 174 -6.27 1.43 -14.80
N HIS A 175 -5.24 2.04 -14.24
CA HIS A 175 -4.69 3.27 -14.81
C HIS A 175 -3.99 3.01 -16.16
N HIS A 176 -3.90 4.05 -16.98
CA HIS A 176 -3.22 3.94 -18.26
C HIS A 176 -1.71 3.73 -18.05
N ARG A 177 -1.18 2.58 -18.46
CA ARG A 177 0.24 2.24 -18.35
C ARG A 177 1.06 3.07 -19.34
N GLN A 178 2.15 3.63 -18.85
CA GLN A 178 3.11 4.38 -19.67
C GLN A 178 4.37 3.55 -19.95
N CYS A 179 5.21 4.00 -20.88
CA CYS A 179 6.42 3.29 -21.31
C CYS A 179 7.42 2.99 -20.17
N GLU A 180 7.39 3.77 -19.09
CA GLU A 180 8.26 3.63 -17.90
C GLU A 180 7.44 3.29 -16.63
N ASP A 181 6.39 2.49 -16.78
CA ASP A 181 5.54 2.08 -15.67
C ASP A 181 6.32 1.35 -14.58
N ILE A 182 5.98 1.65 -13.30
CA ILE A 182 6.69 1.07 -12.14
C ILE A 182 6.48 -0.43 -12.06
N GLY A 183 5.22 -0.87 -12.18
CA GLY A 183 4.86 -2.28 -11.97
C GLY A 183 5.34 -3.18 -13.08
N THR A 184 5.12 -2.78 -14.34
CA THR A 184 5.35 -3.66 -15.48
C THR A 184 6.75 -3.55 -16.10
N VAL A 185 7.47 -2.45 -15.85
CA VAL A 185 8.79 -2.19 -16.46
C VAL A 185 9.90 -2.04 -15.42
N LYS A 186 9.76 -1.07 -14.50
CA LYS A 186 10.86 -0.75 -13.58
C LYS A 186 11.09 -1.85 -12.54
N LEU A 187 10.03 -2.33 -11.92
CA LEU A 187 10.12 -3.34 -10.85
C LEU A 187 10.68 -4.69 -11.35
N PRO A 188 10.21 -5.26 -12.47
CA PRO A 188 10.84 -6.46 -13.05
C PRO A 188 12.33 -6.29 -13.34
N ARG A 189 12.73 -5.14 -13.89
CA ARG A 189 14.15 -4.82 -14.15
C ARG A 189 14.95 -4.76 -12.85
N MET A 190 14.43 -4.08 -11.82
CA MET A 190 15.07 -3.99 -10.51
C MET A 190 15.21 -5.36 -9.84
N LEU A 191 14.17 -6.20 -9.91
CA LEU A 191 14.19 -7.55 -9.36
C LEU A 191 15.24 -8.42 -10.04
N LYS A 192 15.29 -8.44 -11.37
CA LYS A 192 16.33 -9.17 -12.13
C LYS A 192 17.74 -8.65 -11.80
N GLN A 193 17.92 -7.34 -11.63
CA GLN A 193 19.20 -6.76 -11.22
C GLN A 193 19.59 -7.11 -9.78
N PHE A 194 18.64 -7.13 -8.86
CA PHE A 194 18.88 -7.43 -7.45
C PHE A 194 19.18 -8.91 -7.23
N THR A 195 18.37 -9.79 -7.81
CA THR A 195 18.49 -11.26 -7.63
C THR A 195 19.55 -11.88 -8.51
N GLN A 196 19.89 -11.27 -9.65
CA GLN A 196 20.72 -11.83 -10.72
C GLN A 196 20.15 -13.15 -11.25
N LYS A 197 18.79 -13.25 -11.26
CA LYS A 197 18.04 -14.44 -11.68
C LYS A 197 17.14 -14.16 -12.86
N ASP A 198 16.89 -15.19 -13.67
CA ASP A 198 15.87 -15.12 -14.72
C ASP A 198 14.51 -15.48 -14.15
N LEU A 199 13.73 -14.44 -13.82
CA LEU A 199 12.42 -14.56 -13.18
C LEU A 199 11.31 -14.45 -14.22
N GLN A 200 10.21 -15.17 -13.95
CA GLN A 200 8.97 -15.06 -14.69
C GLN A 200 8.03 -14.08 -13.98
N PHE A 201 7.22 -13.34 -14.75
CA PHE A 201 6.31 -12.35 -14.20
C PHE A 201 4.90 -12.52 -14.74
N THR A 202 3.92 -12.52 -13.86
CA THR A 202 2.51 -12.34 -14.19
C THR A 202 2.03 -11.01 -13.66
N PHE A 203 1.18 -10.33 -14.44
CA PHE A 203 0.66 -9.01 -14.10
C PHE A 203 -0.86 -9.05 -14.04
N THR A 204 -1.43 -8.55 -12.95
CA THR A 204 -2.88 -8.35 -12.82
C THR A 204 -3.21 -6.91 -12.49
N SER A 205 -4.43 -6.46 -12.78
CA SER A 205 -4.86 -5.09 -12.53
C SER A 205 -6.33 -4.99 -12.11
N GLY A 206 -6.67 -3.92 -11.38
CA GLY A 206 -8.02 -3.69 -10.89
C GLY A 206 -8.46 -4.74 -9.88
N THR A 207 -9.58 -5.39 -10.16
CA THR A 207 -10.17 -6.45 -9.32
C THR A 207 -9.66 -7.86 -9.66
N ASP A 208 -8.83 -7.98 -10.69
CA ASP A 208 -8.28 -9.26 -11.11
C ASP A 208 -7.17 -9.70 -10.15
N PHE A 209 -7.54 -10.58 -9.22
CA PHE A 209 -6.62 -11.19 -8.27
C PHE A 209 -6.83 -12.70 -8.31
N PRO A 210 -5.80 -13.53 -8.61
CA PRO A 210 -5.95 -14.97 -8.79
C PRO A 210 -6.44 -15.65 -7.51
N SER A 211 -7.36 -16.59 -7.63
CA SER A 211 -7.81 -17.42 -6.51
C SER A 211 -6.78 -18.49 -6.13
N ASP A 212 -6.04 -19.01 -7.11
CA ASP A 212 -4.91 -19.92 -6.91
C ASP A 212 -3.59 -19.14 -6.99
N LEU A 213 -2.90 -19.06 -5.87
CA LEU A 213 -1.61 -18.39 -5.73
C LEU A 213 -0.43 -19.36 -5.73
N SER A 214 -0.68 -20.66 -5.74
CA SER A 214 0.35 -21.70 -5.64
C SER A 214 1.45 -21.64 -6.71
N PRO A 215 1.24 -21.11 -7.94
CA PRO A 215 2.32 -20.96 -8.91
C PRO A 215 3.36 -19.90 -8.55
N TYR A 216 3.07 -18.99 -7.60
CA TYR A 216 3.90 -17.83 -7.34
C TYR A 216 4.76 -17.99 -6.09
N GLN A 217 6.02 -17.60 -6.17
CA GLN A 217 6.96 -17.59 -5.05
C GLN A 217 6.83 -16.33 -4.20
N VAL A 218 6.38 -15.24 -4.78
CA VAL A 218 6.11 -13.98 -4.08
C VAL A 218 5.10 -13.14 -4.85
N ILE A 219 4.30 -12.39 -4.10
CA ILE A 219 3.36 -11.40 -4.64
C ILE A 219 3.87 -10.01 -4.32
N ILE A 220 3.92 -9.12 -5.31
CA ILE A 220 4.28 -7.72 -5.14
C ILE A 220 3.10 -6.86 -5.56
N HIS A 221 2.37 -6.32 -4.57
CA HIS A 221 1.19 -5.49 -4.79
C HIS A 221 1.58 -4.01 -4.93
N CYS A 222 0.82 -3.23 -5.70
CA CYS A 222 0.99 -1.76 -5.69
C CYS A 222 0.65 -1.17 -4.31
N GLY A 223 0.88 0.13 -4.12
CA GLY A 223 0.62 0.82 -2.85
C GLY A 223 -0.84 0.84 -2.38
N GLY A 224 -1.78 0.29 -3.16
CA GLY A 224 -3.17 0.13 -2.75
C GLY A 224 -3.93 1.45 -2.55
N CYS A 225 -3.58 2.51 -3.29
CA CYS A 225 -4.23 3.82 -3.14
C CYS A 225 -5.73 3.79 -3.49
N THR A 226 -6.10 3.04 -4.52
CA THR A 226 -7.49 2.94 -5.02
C THR A 226 -8.31 1.84 -4.34
N PRO A 227 -7.80 0.61 -4.12
CA PRO A 227 -8.56 -0.43 -3.43
C PRO A 227 -9.01 0.00 -2.03
N THR A 228 -10.15 -0.50 -1.61
CA THR A 228 -10.63 -0.33 -0.24
C THR A 228 -9.74 -1.09 0.75
N GLU A 229 -9.81 -0.74 2.03
CA GLU A 229 -9.12 -1.50 3.09
C GLU A 229 -9.57 -2.97 3.10
N LYS A 230 -10.88 -3.23 2.91
CA LYS A 230 -11.42 -4.60 2.86
C LYS A 230 -10.85 -5.41 1.70
N GLU A 231 -10.71 -4.81 0.53
CA GLU A 231 -10.12 -5.45 -0.64
C GLU A 231 -8.64 -5.76 -0.41
N MET A 232 -7.90 -4.83 0.17
CA MET A 232 -6.50 -5.06 0.53
C MET A 232 -6.35 -6.18 1.55
N GLN A 233 -7.20 -6.18 2.59
CA GLN A 233 -7.19 -7.23 3.61
C GLN A 233 -7.52 -8.59 3.01
N TYR A 234 -8.52 -8.67 2.11
CA TYR A 234 -8.87 -9.91 1.41
C TYR A 234 -7.65 -10.48 0.65
N ARG A 235 -6.91 -9.66 -0.11
CA ARG A 235 -5.71 -10.11 -0.84
C ARG A 235 -4.60 -10.59 0.09
N LEU A 236 -4.40 -9.90 1.20
CA LEU A 236 -3.44 -10.31 2.23
C LEU A 236 -3.84 -11.64 2.87
N ASP A 237 -5.13 -11.82 3.16
CA ASP A 237 -5.64 -13.05 3.76
C ASP A 237 -5.52 -14.24 2.78
N CYS A 238 -5.85 -14.06 1.50
CA CYS A 238 -5.65 -15.07 0.47
C CYS A 238 -4.17 -15.50 0.36
N ALA A 239 -3.24 -14.54 0.37
CA ALA A 239 -1.81 -14.84 0.33
C ALA A 239 -1.35 -15.59 1.59
N ARG A 240 -1.81 -15.16 2.77
CA ARG A 240 -1.48 -15.80 4.06
C ARG A 240 -2.02 -17.22 4.15
N GLU A 241 -3.28 -17.45 3.76
CA GLU A 241 -3.92 -18.76 3.79
C GLU A 241 -3.22 -19.77 2.89
N GLN A 242 -2.69 -19.32 1.76
CA GLN A 242 -1.96 -20.17 0.82
C GLN A 242 -0.44 -20.19 1.10
N GLY A 243 0.03 -19.48 2.14
CA GLY A 243 1.44 -19.45 2.52
C GLY A 243 2.35 -18.73 1.52
N ILE A 244 1.80 -17.88 0.65
CA ILE A 244 2.57 -17.14 -0.36
C ILE A 244 2.99 -15.78 0.20
N PRO A 245 4.30 -15.49 0.24
CA PRO A 245 4.80 -14.18 0.70
C PRO A 245 4.23 -13.03 -0.14
N ILE A 246 3.80 -11.96 0.53
CA ILE A 246 3.27 -10.77 -0.14
C ILE A 246 3.95 -9.51 0.39
N THR A 247 4.31 -8.61 -0.53
CA THR A 247 4.87 -7.30 -0.21
C THR A 247 4.26 -6.23 -1.11
N ASN A 248 4.67 -4.97 -0.97
CA ASN A 248 4.27 -3.91 -1.90
C ASN A 248 5.45 -3.30 -2.66
N TYR A 249 5.17 -2.53 -3.70
CA TYR A 249 6.17 -1.88 -4.55
C TYR A 249 7.20 -1.10 -3.75
N GLY A 250 6.74 -0.23 -2.84
CA GLY A 250 7.63 0.63 -2.08
C GLY A 250 8.50 -0.11 -1.07
N ILE A 251 7.95 -1.10 -0.39
CA ILE A 251 8.71 -1.95 0.55
C ILE A 251 9.70 -2.81 -0.21
N ALA A 252 9.31 -3.41 -1.35
CA ALA A 252 10.21 -4.16 -2.21
C ALA A 252 11.37 -3.29 -2.72
N ILE A 253 11.10 -2.07 -3.17
CA ILE A 253 12.12 -1.12 -3.61
C ILE A 253 13.04 -0.74 -2.44
N ALA A 254 12.49 -0.38 -1.28
CA ALA A 254 13.27 -0.02 -0.09
C ALA A 254 14.18 -1.18 0.36
N TYR A 255 13.68 -2.42 0.29
CA TYR A 255 14.44 -3.61 0.62
C TYR A 255 15.59 -3.84 -0.37
N MET A 256 15.31 -3.83 -1.67
CA MET A 256 16.33 -4.00 -2.71
C MET A 256 17.43 -2.92 -2.67
N ARG A 257 17.10 -1.73 -2.14
CA ARG A 257 18.02 -0.60 -1.97
C ARG A 257 18.74 -0.59 -0.62
N GLY A 258 18.44 -1.53 0.29
CA GLY A 258 19.05 -1.62 1.61
C GLY A 258 18.66 -0.50 2.59
N ILE A 259 17.52 0.14 2.36
CA ILE A 259 17.03 1.27 3.17
C ILE A 259 15.75 0.94 3.94
N LEU A 260 15.25 -0.30 3.83
CA LEU A 260 14.01 -0.70 4.51
C LEU A 260 14.10 -0.56 6.02
N GLU A 261 15.21 -0.99 6.63
CA GLU A 261 15.41 -0.88 8.09
C GLU A 261 15.24 0.55 8.57
N ARG A 262 15.97 1.51 7.95
CA ARG A 262 15.86 2.93 8.29
C ARG A 262 14.43 3.45 8.12
N SER A 263 13.72 3.03 7.09
CA SER A 263 12.37 3.49 6.81
C SER A 263 11.32 2.92 7.74
N MET A 264 11.67 1.89 8.50
CA MET A 264 10.82 1.21 9.48
C MET A 264 11.11 1.62 10.94
N GLU A 265 12.20 2.38 11.20
CA GLU A 265 12.59 2.81 12.56
C GLU A 265 11.53 3.66 13.27
N LEU A 266 10.58 4.20 12.52
CA LEU A 266 9.48 5.00 13.03
C LEU A 266 8.34 4.15 13.66
N PHE A 267 8.30 2.84 13.40
CA PHE A 267 7.22 1.94 13.78
C PHE A 267 7.65 0.88 14.86
#